data_fb1df79abcd80dfe36756c4ab5dfa34f
#
_entry.id   fb1df79abcd80dfe36756c4ab5dfa34f
#
_cell.length_a   1.000
_cell.length_b   1.000
_cell.length_c   1.000
_cell.angle_alpha   90.00
_cell.angle_beta   90.00
_cell.angle_gamma   90.00
#
_symmetry.space_group_name_H-M   'P 1'
#
loop_
_entity.id
_entity.type
_entity.pdbx_description
1 polymer ?
#
loop_
_entity_poly.entity_id
_entity_poly.type
_entity_poly.pdbx_seq_one_letter_code
_entity_poly.pdbx_strand_id
1 'polypeptide(L)'
;MKLTGIRTRPYFFELDRFMGDANFPSGNKQMSGMIVYVDTDEGISGISISSPGTDNAIKTLEPRLIGKDPRGVKGLWKIMIDAVFKGGNEGTMNDAIGAIDVALWDLKAKINVEPLWKTLGGSTRYVKVYASGIDLPLTDQEIADFYQNAASQGISAGKLKVGIDRISDIRRIGIMEEALKKSGKPVQLLIDSNEYWSPKQAIRNIRAIEERFEVFWVEEPARRWDYRGLRKVSQSVTAAVATGENLADIKDFPTFSEPSRRRGSNRYGNQRDNRNDEGCRYGIRIRNPYI
;
A
#
# COMPACT_ATOMS: atom_id res chain seq x y z
N MET A 1 -11.37 20.46 -24.08
CA MET A 1 -11.17 19.04 -23.70
C MET A 1 -12.31 18.58 -22.78
N LYS A 2 -12.95 17.50 -23.11
CA LYS A 2 -14.05 16.89 -22.36
C LYS A 2 -13.87 15.37 -22.33
N LEU A 3 -14.31 14.76 -21.25
CA LEU A 3 -14.38 13.29 -21.14
C LEU A 3 -15.42 12.73 -22.11
N THR A 4 -15.05 11.70 -22.87
CA THR A 4 -15.91 11.05 -23.89
C THR A 4 -16.28 9.61 -23.53
N GLY A 5 -15.50 8.92 -22.71
CA GLY A 5 -15.78 7.56 -22.31
C GLY A 5 -14.78 7.01 -21.30
N ILE A 6 -15.16 5.89 -20.66
CA ILE A 6 -14.28 5.10 -19.81
C ILE A 6 -14.31 3.67 -20.32
N ARG A 7 -13.17 3.20 -20.85
CA ARG A 7 -13.03 1.83 -21.38
C ARG A 7 -12.27 0.96 -20.41
N THR A 8 -12.65 -0.30 -20.34
CA THR A 8 -11.96 -1.30 -19.53
C THR A 8 -11.47 -2.45 -20.41
N ARG A 9 -10.28 -2.99 -20.09
CA ARG A 9 -9.72 -4.15 -20.76
C ARG A 9 -9.14 -5.12 -19.72
N PRO A 10 -9.69 -6.33 -19.58
CA PRO A 10 -9.12 -7.33 -18.70
C PRO A 10 -7.76 -7.78 -19.22
N TYR A 11 -6.87 -8.14 -18.30
CA TYR A 11 -5.60 -8.78 -18.59
C TYR A 11 -5.32 -9.90 -17.59
N PHE A 12 -4.52 -10.85 -18.02
CA PHE A 12 -3.92 -11.87 -17.15
C PHE A 12 -2.51 -12.17 -17.66
N PHE A 13 -1.64 -12.62 -16.79
CA PHE A 13 -0.32 -13.11 -17.15
C PHE A 13 0.20 -14.11 -16.11
N GLU A 14 1.12 -14.96 -16.53
CA GLU A 14 1.84 -15.86 -15.64
C GLU A 14 3.06 -15.15 -15.03
N LEU A 15 3.26 -15.43 -13.75
CA LEU A 15 4.42 -15.00 -13.01
C LEU A 15 5.55 -16.01 -13.19
N ASP A 16 6.79 -15.58 -13.09
CA ASP A 16 7.98 -16.42 -13.11
C ASP A 16 8.08 -17.35 -11.89
N ARG A 17 7.41 -16.99 -10.78
CA ARG A 17 7.41 -17.72 -9.52
C ARG A 17 6.05 -17.64 -8.81
N PHE A 18 5.88 -18.49 -7.79
CA PHE A 18 4.74 -18.37 -6.89
C PHE A 18 4.85 -17.13 -6.01
N MET A 19 3.75 -16.41 -5.85
CA MET A 19 3.60 -15.30 -4.91
C MET A 19 2.49 -15.62 -3.92
N GLY A 20 2.77 -15.47 -2.64
CA GLY A 20 1.81 -15.76 -1.56
C GLY A 20 2.21 -15.16 -0.24
N ASP A 21 1.26 -15.15 0.69
CA ASP A 21 1.39 -14.64 2.05
C ASP A 21 0.76 -15.61 3.07
N ALA A 22 0.68 -15.23 4.33
CA ALA A 22 0.16 -16.08 5.39
C ALA A 22 -1.32 -16.48 5.23
N ASN A 23 -2.13 -15.70 4.51
CA ASN A 23 -3.53 -16.02 4.21
C ASN A 23 -3.66 -16.92 2.98
N PHE A 24 -2.66 -16.92 2.10
CA PHE A 24 -2.60 -17.77 0.91
C PHE A 24 -1.19 -18.37 0.73
N PRO A 25 -0.80 -19.32 1.62
CA PRO A 25 0.59 -19.79 1.72
C PRO A 25 1.10 -20.61 0.54
N SER A 26 0.22 -21.28 -0.19
CA SER A 26 0.60 -21.99 -1.43
C SER A 26 0.89 -21.04 -2.59
N GLY A 27 0.41 -19.80 -2.50
CA GLY A 27 0.61 -18.77 -3.52
C GLY A 27 -0.09 -19.06 -4.85
N ASN A 28 0.10 -18.15 -5.77
CA ASN A 28 -0.39 -18.26 -7.15
C ASN A 28 0.70 -17.80 -8.13
N LYS A 29 0.70 -18.42 -9.33
CA LYS A 29 1.53 -18.01 -10.47
C LYS A 29 0.78 -17.14 -11.49
N GLN A 30 -0.51 -16.93 -11.30
CA GLN A 30 -1.32 -16.12 -12.22
C GLN A 30 -1.75 -14.83 -11.57
N MET A 31 -1.59 -13.74 -12.29
CA MET A 31 -2.16 -12.44 -11.94
C MET A 31 -3.13 -11.99 -13.01
N SER A 32 -4.21 -11.36 -12.57
CA SER A 32 -5.22 -10.76 -13.44
C SER A 32 -5.60 -9.38 -12.91
N GLY A 33 -6.07 -8.55 -13.81
CA GLY A 33 -6.52 -7.21 -13.48
C GLY A 33 -7.33 -6.60 -14.61
N MET A 34 -7.61 -5.33 -14.47
CA MET A 34 -8.35 -4.52 -15.43
C MET A 34 -7.54 -3.28 -15.77
N ILE A 35 -7.25 -3.04 -17.05
CA ILE A 35 -6.75 -1.74 -17.50
C ILE A 35 -7.95 -0.82 -17.68
N VAL A 36 -7.85 0.40 -17.15
CA VAL A 36 -8.88 1.43 -17.25
C VAL A 36 -8.34 2.59 -18.08
N TYR A 37 -9.10 2.99 -19.10
CA TYR A 37 -8.80 4.14 -19.94
C TYR A 37 -9.88 5.19 -19.74
N VAL A 38 -9.47 6.43 -19.51
CA VAL A 38 -10.35 7.60 -19.46
C VAL A 38 -10.06 8.44 -20.69
N ASP A 39 -11.00 8.46 -21.65
CA ASP A 39 -10.83 9.03 -22.97
C ASP A 39 -11.36 10.46 -23.05
N THR A 40 -10.77 11.28 -23.95
CA THR A 40 -11.16 12.65 -24.21
C THR A 40 -11.47 12.90 -25.69
N ASP A 41 -12.21 14.00 -25.96
CA ASP A 41 -12.51 14.49 -27.30
C ASP A 41 -11.27 15.00 -28.09
N GLU A 42 -10.12 15.14 -27.43
CA GLU A 42 -8.85 15.52 -28.05
C GLU A 42 -7.91 14.33 -28.32
N GLY A 43 -8.40 13.09 -28.12
CA GLY A 43 -7.66 11.86 -28.43
C GLY A 43 -6.58 11.50 -27.39
N ILE A 44 -6.48 12.23 -26.29
CA ILE A 44 -5.58 11.89 -25.18
C ILE A 44 -6.37 11.02 -24.19
N SER A 45 -5.75 9.93 -23.73
CA SER A 45 -6.35 9.03 -22.72
C SER A 45 -5.47 8.94 -21.47
N GLY A 46 -6.11 8.98 -20.30
CA GLY A 46 -5.50 8.60 -19.03
C GLY A 46 -5.60 7.09 -18.81
N ILE A 47 -4.62 6.51 -18.13
CA ILE A 47 -4.52 5.05 -17.95
C ILE A 47 -4.29 4.73 -16.48
N SER A 48 -4.98 3.69 -15.99
CA SER A 48 -4.72 3.07 -14.69
C SER A 48 -4.99 1.57 -14.74
N ILE A 49 -4.81 0.92 -13.59
CA ILE A 49 -5.18 -0.49 -13.38
C ILE A 49 -6.17 -0.59 -12.22
N SER A 50 -6.98 -1.64 -12.24
CA SER A 50 -7.93 -1.97 -11.18
C SER A 50 -8.01 -3.48 -10.94
N SER A 51 -8.70 -3.87 -9.88
CA SER A 51 -9.01 -5.26 -9.59
C SER A 51 -9.96 -5.87 -10.63
N PRO A 52 -9.93 -7.18 -10.87
CA PRO A 52 -10.92 -7.85 -11.70
C PRO A 52 -12.35 -7.60 -11.21
N GLY A 53 -13.31 -7.44 -12.14
CA GLY A 53 -14.72 -7.26 -11.81
C GLY A 53 -15.13 -5.81 -11.48
N THR A 54 -14.25 -4.82 -11.62
CA THR A 54 -14.57 -3.40 -11.41
C THR A 54 -15.35 -2.74 -12.55
N ASP A 55 -15.47 -3.41 -13.69
CA ASP A 55 -16.10 -2.86 -14.91
C ASP A 55 -17.55 -2.41 -14.72
N ASN A 56 -18.36 -3.14 -13.98
CA ASN A 56 -19.74 -2.74 -13.69
C ASN A 56 -19.81 -1.52 -12.77
N ALA A 57 -18.96 -1.41 -11.79
CA ALA A 57 -18.86 -0.23 -10.93
C ALA A 57 -18.40 1.01 -11.74
N ILE A 58 -17.42 0.84 -12.64
CA ILE A 58 -16.97 1.90 -13.56
C ILE A 58 -18.11 2.37 -14.46
N LYS A 59 -18.87 1.44 -15.07
CA LYS A 59 -20.06 1.77 -15.91
C LYS A 59 -21.13 2.54 -15.14
N THR A 60 -21.27 2.30 -13.84
CA THR A 60 -22.19 3.04 -12.97
C THR A 60 -21.76 4.49 -12.76
N LEU A 61 -20.45 4.74 -12.68
CA LEU A 61 -19.88 6.07 -12.45
C LEU A 61 -19.72 6.88 -13.74
N GLU A 62 -19.46 6.24 -14.87
CA GLU A 62 -19.14 6.87 -16.16
C GLU A 62 -20.15 7.97 -16.56
N PRO A 63 -21.48 7.77 -16.53
CA PRO A 63 -22.46 8.80 -16.96
C PRO A 63 -22.39 10.10 -16.15
N ARG A 64 -21.80 10.05 -14.95
CA ARG A 64 -21.60 11.24 -14.09
C ARG A 64 -20.41 12.09 -14.51
N LEU A 65 -19.49 11.52 -15.30
CA LEU A 65 -18.22 12.13 -15.67
C LEU A 65 -18.18 12.60 -17.13
N ILE A 66 -18.90 11.95 -18.03
CA ILE A 66 -18.95 12.30 -19.46
C ILE A 66 -19.30 13.76 -19.67
N GLY A 67 -18.62 14.42 -20.61
CA GLY A 67 -18.79 15.83 -20.94
C GLY A 67 -18.09 16.81 -20.00
N LYS A 68 -17.53 16.36 -18.89
CA LYS A 68 -16.83 17.21 -17.92
C LYS A 68 -15.36 17.43 -18.32
N ASP A 69 -14.79 18.50 -17.80
CA ASP A 69 -13.36 18.82 -17.97
C ASP A 69 -12.51 17.90 -17.07
N PRO A 70 -11.59 17.08 -17.66
CA PRO A 70 -10.78 16.13 -16.91
C PRO A 70 -9.73 16.79 -15.97
N ARG A 71 -9.39 18.06 -16.19
CA ARG A 71 -8.38 18.76 -15.38
C ARG A 71 -8.82 18.99 -13.94
N GLY A 72 -10.12 18.97 -13.68
CA GLY A 72 -10.72 19.15 -12.37
C GLY A 72 -10.75 17.87 -11.51
N VAL A 73 -9.66 17.12 -11.40
CA VAL A 73 -9.61 15.77 -10.80
C VAL A 73 -10.29 15.67 -9.44
N LYS A 74 -9.98 16.57 -8.50
CA LYS A 74 -10.61 16.58 -7.16
C LYS A 74 -12.12 16.78 -7.21
N GLY A 75 -12.62 17.61 -8.14
CA GLY A 75 -14.06 17.82 -8.34
C GLY A 75 -14.73 16.58 -8.92
N LEU A 76 -14.07 15.89 -9.86
CA LEU A 76 -14.57 14.64 -10.44
C LEU A 76 -14.59 13.51 -9.40
N TRP A 77 -13.56 13.41 -8.57
CA TRP A 77 -13.54 12.48 -7.45
C TRP A 77 -14.73 12.71 -6.51
N LYS A 78 -14.99 13.97 -6.14
CA LYS A 78 -16.16 14.30 -5.30
C LYS A 78 -17.48 13.91 -5.95
N ILE A 79 -17.63 14.09 -7.26
CA ILE A 79 -18.84 13.67 -7.99
C ILE A 79 -19.03 12.15 -7.88
N MET A 80 -17.94 11.37 -7.99
CA MET A 80 -18.01 9.92 -7.86
C MET A 80 -18.43 9.50 -6.45
N ILE A 81 -17.84 10.08 -5.41
CA ILE A 81 -18.21 9.80 -4.01
C ILE A 81 -19.68 10.18 -3.74
N ASP A 82 -20.10 11.37 -4.18
CA ASP A 82 -21.48 11.83 -3.98
C ASP A 82 -22.50 10.96 -4.73
N ALA A 83 -22.12 10.34 -5.84
CA ALA A 83 -22.99 9.45 -6.59
C ALA A 83 -23.33 8.15 -5.85
N VAL A 84 -22.46 7.71 -4.95
CA VAL A 84 -22.54 6.37 -4.31
C VAL A 84 -22.69 6.42 -2.78
N PHE A 85 -22.75 7.59 -2.17
CA PHE A 85 -22.69 7.73 -0.71
C PHE A 85 -23.79 6.95 0.05
N LYS A 86 -24.97 6.79 -0.53
CA LYS A 86 -26.08 6.02 0.08
C LYS A 86 -25.86 4.51 0.03
N GLY A 87 -25.22 4.00 -1.03
CA GLY A 87 -24.91 2.59 -1.21
C GLY A 87 -23.57 2.18 -0.59
N GLY A 88 -22.76 3.17 -0.22
CA GLY A 88 -21.38 2.97 0.23
C GLY A 88 -20.37 2.98 -0.92
N ASN A 89 -19.16 3.39 -0.60
CA ASN A 89 -18.05 3.48 -1.54
C ASN A 89 -16.93 2.47 -1.20
N GLU A 90 -17.28 1.38 -0.53
CA GLU A 90 -16.34 0.33 -0.14
C GLU A 90 -16.24 -0.78 -1.21
N GLY A 91 -15.22 -1.63 -1.08
CA GLY A 91 -14.99 -2.76 -1.99
C GLY A 91 -14.83 -2.34 -3.44
N THR A 92 -15.45 -3.09 -4.35
CA THR A 92 -15.34 -2.89 -5.82
C THR A 92 -15.68 -1.46 -6.26
N MET A 93 -16.59 -0.77 -5.57
CA MET A 93 -16.93 0.62 -5.88
C MET A 93 -15.76 1.55 -5.55
N ASN A 94 -15.09 1.35 -4.43
CA ASN A 94 -13.89 2.10 -4.08
C ASN A 94 -12.75 1.86 -5.07
N ASP A 95 -12.54 0.60 -5.46
CA ASP A 95 -11.55 0.24 -6.47
C ASP A 95 -11.81 0.96 -7.80
N ALA A 96 -13.08 1.03 -8.22
CA ALA A 96 -13.49 1.73 -9.44
C ALA A 96 -13.23 3.24 -9.35
N ILE A 97 -13.59 3.87 -8.21
CA ILE A 97 -13.34 5.30 -7.96
C ILE A 97 -11.82 5.56 -7.99
N GLY A 98 -11.03 4.74 -7.29
CA GLY A 98 -9.58 4.87 -7.25
C GLY A 98 -8.94 4.71 -8.63
N ALA A 99 -9.39 3.73 -9.42
CA ALA A 99 -8.90 3.52 -10.78
C ALA A 99 -9.20 4.70 -11.70
N ILE A 100 -10.42 5.23 -11.65
CA ILE A 100 -10.79 6.42 -12.44
C ILE A 100 -9.97 7.64 -11.98
N ASP A 101 -9.80 7.83 -10.67
CA ASP A 101 -9.03 8.95 -10.12
C ASP A 101 -7.57 8.92 -10.57
N VAL A 102 -6.91 7.75 -10.46
CA VAL A 102 -5.52 7.58 -10.95
C VAL A 102 -5.43 7.84 -12.45
N ALA A 103 -6.37 7.34 -13.26
CA ALA A 103 -6.39 7.62 -14.70
C ALA A 103 -6.60 9.11 -15.00
N LEU A 104 -7.41 9.82 -14.23
CA LEU A 104 -7.58 11.27 -14.35
C LEU A 104 -6.31 12.04 -14.01
N TRP A 105 -5.55 11.61 -13.00
CA TRP A 105 -4.25 12.20 -12.68
C TRP A 105 -3.21 11.95 -13.76
N ASP A 106 -3.16 10.74 -14.33
CA ASP A 106 -2.31 10.41 -15.47
C ASP A 106 -2.68 11.28 -16.69
N LEU A 107 -3.98 11.40 -16.97
CA LEU A 107 -4.48 12.27 -18.04
C LEU A 107 -4.07 13.74 -17.83
N LYS A 108 -4.20 14.25 -16.61
CA LYS A 108 -3.80 15.62 -16.27
C LYS A 108 -2.31 15.85 -16.49
N ALA A 109 -1.46 14.91 -16.10
CA ALA A 109 -0.02 14.98 -16.35
C ALA A 109 0.31 14.99 -17.84
N LYS A 110 -0.36 14.16 -18.64
CA LYS A 110 -0.24 14.13 -20.11
C LYS A 110 -0.68 15.45 -20.75
N ILE A 111 -1.79 16.02 -20.30
CA ILE A 111 -2.28 17.35 -20.77
C ILE A 111 -1.25 18.44 -20.46
N ASN A 112 -0.64 18.41 -19.29
CA ASN A 112 0.39 19.36 -18.88
C ASN A 112 1.75 19.11 -19.55
N VAL A 113 1.90 18.00 -20.29
CA VAL A 113 3.17 17.56 -20.89
C VAL A 113 4.30 17.46 -19.84
N GLU A 114 3.96 16.92 -18.68
CA GLU A 114 4.91 16.75 -17.58
C GLU A 114 4.72 15.37 -16.90
N PRO A 115 5.75 14.83 -16.23
CA PRO A 115 5.59 13.58 -15.49
C PRO A 115 4.68 13.75 -14.28
N LEU A 116 3.91 12.72 -13.96
CA LEU A 116 2.90 12.73 -12.89
C LEU A 116 3.45 13.20 -11.53
N TRP A 117 4.70 12.85 -11.17
CA TRP A 117 5.30 13.29 -9.91
C TRP A 117 5.42 14.81 -9.81
N LYS A 118 5.62 15.53 -10.94
CA LYS A 118 5.61 17.00 -10.97
C LYS A 118 4.20 17.55 -10.82
N THR A 119 3.24 17.01 -11.58
CA THR A 119 1.82 17.38 -11.47
C THR A 119 1.30 17.25 -10.03
N LEU A 120 1.80 16.27 -9.28
CA LEU A 120 1.48 16.06 -7.87
C LEU A 120 2.30 16.91 -6.91
N GLY A 121 3.18 17.80 -7.40
CA GLY A 121 3.98 18.71 -6.58
C GLY A 121 5.24 18.10 -5.98
N GLY A 122 5.71 16.96 -6.49
CA GLY A 122 6.95 16.34 -6.04
C GLY A 122 8.18 17.20 -6.40
N SER A 123 9.16 17.28 -5.48
CA SER A 123 10.42 17.99 -5.67
C SER A 123 11.52 17.15 -6.30
N THR A 124 11.35 15.83 -6.32
CA THR A 124 12.29 14.87 -6.88
C THR A 124 11.57 13.68 -7.51
N ARG A 125 12.19 13.09 -8.53
CA ARG A 125 11.73 11.83 -9.14
C ARG A 125 12.23 10.58 -8.43
N TYR A 126 13.12 10.73 -7.47
CA TYR A 126 13.75 9.60 -6.79
C TYR A 126 13.03 9.28 -5.51
N VAL A 127 12.78 8.00 -5.29
CA VAL A 127 12.20 7.46 -4.06
C VAL A 127 13.08 6.31 -3.54
N LYS A 128 13.13 6.15 -2.22
CA LYS A 128 13.75 4.97 -1.62
C LYS A 128 12.89 3.74 -1.89
N VAL A 129 13.55 2.63 -2.22
CA VAL A 129 12.88 1.36 -2.51
C VAL A 129 13.40 0.25 -1.61
N TYR A 130 12.60 -0.80 -1.46
CA TYR A 130 12.99 -2.07 -0.87
C TYR A 130 12.53 -3.22 -1.79
N ALA A 131 13.24 -4.35 -1.75
CA ALA A 131 12.81 -5.56 -2.41
C ALA A 131 11.65 -6.22 -1.64
N SER A 132 10.58 -6.61 -2.33
CA SER A 132 9.43 -7.31 -1.72
C SER A 132 9.06 -8.51 -2.59
N GLY A 133 9.28 -9.71 -2.05
CA GLY A 133 9.14 -10.93 -2.81
C GLY A 133 7.70 -11.44 -2.91
N ILE A 134 6.80 -11.11 -1.99
CA ILE A 134 5.53 -11.82 -1.75
C ILE A 134 5.83 -13.33 -1.65
N ASP A 135 6.78 -13.66 -0.80
CA ASP A 135 7.70 -14.76 -0.90
C ASP A 135 7.43 -15.93 0.06
N LEU A 136 6.24 -16.01 0.66
CA LEU A 136 5.96 -17.07 1.62
C LEU A 136 6.11 -18.48 1.03
N PRO A 137 5.69 -18.75 -0.24
CA PRO A 137 5.83 -20.08 -0.85
C PRO A 137 7.27 -20.45 -1.24
N LEU A 138 8.19 -19.49 -1.25
CA LEU A 138 9.55 -19.73 -1.74
C LEU A 138 10.38 -20.59 -0.78
N THR A 139 11.20 -21.44 -1.37
CA THR A 139 12.26 -22.17 -0.67
C THR A 139 13.36 -21.23 -0.18
N ASP A 140 14.20 -21.70 0.73
CA ASP A 140 15.34 -20.95 1.25
C ASP A 140 16.30 -20.48 0.14
N GLN A 141 16.53 -21.34 -0.87
CA GLN A 141 17.40 -20.99 -1.99
C GLN A 141 16.77 -19.89 -2.86
N GLU A 142 15.46 -20.00 -3.16
CA GLU A 142 14.77 -19.00 -3.96
C GLU A 142 14.71 -17.64 -3.23
N ILE A 143 14.56 -17.63 -1.91
CA ILE A 143 14.66 -16.41 -1.09
C ILE A 143 16.08 -15.82 -1.20
N ALA A 144 17.10 -16.64 -1.02
CA ALA A 144 18.49 -16.19 -1.14
C ALA A 144 18.77 -15.59 -2.53
N ASP A 145 18.34 -16.25 -3.60
CA ASP A 145 18.54 -15.81 -4.97
C ASP A 145 17.82 -14.49 -5.26
N PHE A 146 16.55 -14.37 -4.80
CA PHE A 146 15.75 -13.15 -4.98
C PHE A 146 16.41 -11.93 -4.33
N TYR A 147 16.81 -12.04 -3.06
CA TYR A 147 17.43 -10.92 -2.35
C TYR A 147 18.89 -10.67 -2.76
N GLN A 148 19.61 -11.68 -3.23
CA GLN A 148 20.94 -11.48 -3.85
C GLN A 148 20.84 -10.71 -5.15
N ASN A 149 19.84 -11.02 -5.99
CA ASN A 149 19.57 -10.25 -7.21
C ASN A 149 19.24 -8.79 -6.89
N ALA A 150 18.43 -8.52 -5.87
CA ALA A 150 18.18 -7.17 -5.40
C ALA A 150 19.45 -6.47 -4.91
N ALA A 151 20.28 -7.16 -4.12
CA ALA A 151 21.55 -6.65 -3.62
C ALA A 151 22.53 -6.31 -4.75
N SER A 152 22.59 -7.10 -5.83
CA SER A 152 23.43 -6.83 -7.00
C SER A 152 23.03 -5.53 -7.72
N GLN A 153 21.78 -5.11 -7.58
CA GLN A 153 21.26 -3.83 -8.07
C GLN A 153 21.45 -2.67 -7.07
N GLY A 154 22.13 -2.92 -5.95
CA GLY A 154 22.41 -1.93 -4.91
C GLY A 154 21.26 -1.70 -3.93
N ILE A 155 20.21 -2.55 -3.93
CA ILE A 155 19.11 -2.52 -2.96
C ILE A 155 19.56 -3.25 -1.70
N SER A 156 19.48 -2.58 -0.54
CA SER A 156 19.88 -3.12 0.77
C SER A 156 18.71 -3.23 1.76
N ALA A 157 17.49 -2.96 1.31
CA ALA A 157 16.29 -3.12 2.12
C ALA A 157 15.40 -4.23 1.54
N GLY A 158 14.86 -5.09 2.39
CA GLY A 158 13.97 -6.18 1.97
C GLY A 158 12.79 -6.38 2.91
N LYS A 159 11.64 -6.74 2.34
CA LYS A 159 10.41 -7.09 3.08
C LYS A 159 10.05 -8.55 2.82
N LEU A 160 10.06 -9.36 3.87
CA LEU A 160 9.75 -10.79 3.86
C LEU A 160 8.33 -11.04 4.36
N LYS A 161 7.61 -11.94 3.72
CA LYS A 161 6.32 -12.45 4.22
C LYS A 161 6.55 -13.44 5.34
N VAL A 162 5.85 -13.22 6.47
CA VAL A 162 5.92 -14.00 7.71
C VAL A 162 4.52 -14.34 8.21
N GLY A 163 4.40 -15.21 9.20
CA GLY A 163 3.14 -15.32 9.94
C GLY A 163 2.76 -16.72 10.36
N ILE A 164 3.11 -17.76 9.62
CA ILE A 164 2.62 -19.14 9.83
C ILE A 164 3.45 -19.84 10.91
N ASP A 165 4.76 -19.89 10.74
CA ASP A 165 5.67 -20.57 11.65
C ASP A 165 6.84 -19.70 12.06
N ARG A 166 6.89 -19.32 13.32
CA ARG A 166 7.90 -18.41 13.87
C ARG A 166 9.34 -18.90 13.69
N ILE A 167 9.58 -20.21 13.79
CA ILE A 167 10.94 -20.76 13.64
C ILE A 167 11.39 -20.60 12.20
N SER A 168 10.53 -20.96 11.27
CA SER A 168 10.77 -20.76 9.85
C SER A 168 10.94 -19.28 9.50
N ASP A 169 10.07 -18.40 10.03
CA ASP A 169 10.15 -16.96 9.80
C ASP A 169 11.50 -16.40 10.21
N ILE A 170 11.99 -16.73 11.42
CA ILE A 170 13.30 -16.31 11.93
C ILE A 170 14.45 -16.79 11.01
N ARG A 171 14.40 -18.05 10.56
CA ARG A 171 15.40 -18.62 9.63
C ARG A 171 15.39 -17.87 8.29
N ARG A 172 14.20 -17.64 7.73
CA ARG A 172 14.02 -16.98 6.42
C ARG A 172 14.43 -15.50 6.48
N ILE A 173 14.19 -14.80 7.58
CA ILE A 173 14.70 -13.43 7.80
C ILE A 173 16.23 -13.42 7.77
N GLY A 174 16.88 -14.39 8.42
CA GLY A 174 18.35 -14.52 8.38
C GLY A 174 18.88 -14.73 6.97
N ILE A 175 18.21 -15.56 6.15
CA ILE A 175 18.60 -15.77 4.74
C ILE A 175 18.48 -14.46 3.94
N MET A 176 17.39 -13.72 4.10
CA MET A 176 17.21 -12.41 3.48
C MET A 176 18.31 -11.42 3.90
N GLU A 177 18.60 -11.35 5.20
CA GLU A 177 19.63 -10.46 5.73
C GLU A 177 21.00 -10.75 5.11
N GLU A 178 21.45 -12.02 5.13
CA GLU A 178 22.73 -12.43 4.55
C GLU A 178 22.81 -12.15 3.05
N ALA A 179 21.72 -12.35 2.32
CA ALA A 179 21.65 -12.02 0.91
C ALA A 179 21.80 -10.51 0.65
N LEU A 180 21.10 -9.67 1.43
CA LEU A 180 21.13 -8.21 1.29
C LEU A 180 22.48 -7.60 1.72
N LYS A 181 23.22 -8.21 2.65
CA LYS A 181 24.58 -7.78 3.03
C LYS A 181 25.54 -7.70 1.84
N LYS A 182 25.31 -8.51 0.79
CA LYS A 182 26.11 -8.49 -0.45
C LYS A 182 26.02 -7.17 -1.23
N SER A 183 25.05 -6.30 -0.92
CA SER A 183 24.98 -4.94 -1.46
C SER A 183 26.11 -4.02 -0.99
N GLY A 184 26.82 -4.39 0.08
CA GLY A 184 27.85 -3.56 0.72
C GLY A 184 27.29 -2.34 1.46
N LYS A 185 25.95 -2.25 1.65
CA LYS A 185 25.27 -1.15 2.32
C LYS A 185 24.62 -1.63 3.63
N PRO A 186 24.32 -0.71 4.57
CA PRO A 186 23.50 -1.06 5.74
C PRO A 186 22.19 -1.71 5.34
N VAL A 187 21.89 -2.88 5.92
CA VAL A 187 20.68 -3.64 5.63
C VAL A 187 19.50 -3.09 6.42
N GLN A 188 18.34 -2.99 5.79
CA GLN A 188 17.05 -2.71 6.46
C GLN A 188 16.11 -3.89 6.28
N LEU A 189 15.71 -4.50 7.38
CA LEU A 189 14.79 -5.64 7.41
C LEU A 189 13.37 -5.17 7.68
N LEU A 190 12.44 -5.61 6.85
CA LEU A 190 11.03 -5.38 6.96
C LEU A 190 10.32 -6.72 6.94
N ILE A 191 9.27 -6.87 7.70
CA ILE A 191 8.44 -8.08 7.71
C ILE A 191 6.97 -7.72 7.56
N ASP A 192 6.20 -8.66 6.99
CA ASP A 192 4.79 -8.43 6.68
C ASP A 192 3.99 -9.70 6.95
N SER A 193 3.03 -9.63 7.85
CA SER A 193 2.17 -10.77 8.18
C SER A 193 0.77 -10.69 7.57
N ASN A 194 0.47 -9.68 6.76
CA ASN A 194 -0.80 -9.51 6.06
C ASN A 194 -2.03 -9.75 6.95
N GLU A 195 -2.07 -9.10 8.10
CA GLU A 195 -3.17 -9.19 9.07
C GLU A 195 -3.43 -10.59 9.66
N TYR A 196 -2.46 -11.50 9.57
CA TYR A 196 -2.66 -12.91 9.92
C TYR A 196 -2.72 -13.16 11.44
N TRP A 197 -1.96 -12.40 12.25
CA TRP A 197 -1.89 -12.63 13.69
C TRP A 197 -3.01 -11.95 14.48
N SER A 198 -3.33 -12.51 15.64
CA SER A 198 -3.96 -11.73 16.69
C SER A 198 -2.93 -10.80 17.36
N PRO A 199 -3.35 -9.70 18.03
CA PRO A 199 -2.41 -8.78 18.68
C PRO A 199 -1.47 -9.45 19.69
N LYS A 200 -1.93 -10.47 20.40
CA LYS A 200 -1.08 -11.23 21.36
C LYS A 200 -0.05 -12.09 20.66
N GLN A 201 -0.43 -12.73 19.52
CA GLN A 201 0.51 -13.52 18.72
C GLN A 201 1.54 -12.58 18.06
N ALA A 202 1.11 -11.46 17.51
CA ALA A 202 1.98 -10.44 16.93
C ALA A 202 3.07 -10.00 17.93
N ILE A 203 2.68 -9.56 19.12
CA ILE A 203 3.63 -9.13 20.16
C ILE A 203 4.65 -10.24 20.48
N ARG A 204 4.20 -11.48 20.67
CA ARG A 204 5.08 -12.59 21.01
C ARG A 204 6.03 -12.94 19.86
N ASN A 205 5.53 -12.97 18.61
CA ASN A 205 6.32 -13.35 17.46
C ASN A 205 7.34 -12.26 17.09
N ILE A 206 6.90 -10.99 17.09
CA ILE A 206 7.77 -9.86 16.78
C ILE A 206 8.90 -9.75 17.80
N ARG A 207 8.62 -9.85 19.11
CA ARG A 207 9.66 -9.81 20.14
C ARG A 207 10.70 -10.92 19.96
N ALA A 208 10.28 -12.13 19.64
CA ALA A 208 11.21 -13.22 19.38
C ALA A 208 12.06 -13.00 18.12
N ILE A 209 11.54 -12.29 17.14
CA ILE A 209 12.30 -11.85 15.95
C ILE A 209 13.29 -10.75 16.34
N GLU A 210 12.85 -9.76 17.12
CA GLU A 210 13.65 -8.63 17.62
C GLU A 210 14.82 -9.05 18.53
N GLU A 211 14.75 -10.22 19.18
CA GLU A 211 15.86 -10.80 19.93
C GLU A 211 17.09 -11.14 19.02
N ARG A 212 16.90 -11.25 17.72
CA ARG A 212 17.91 -11.67 16.75
C ARG A 212 18.20 -10.65 15.66
N PHE A 213 17.22 -9.81 15.30
CA PHE A 213 17.27 -8.91 14.17
C PHE A 213 16.79 -7.52 14.53
N GLU A 214 17.44 -6.50 13.98
CA GLU A 214 16.92 -5.14 13.99
C GLU A 214 15.89 -5.00 12.86
N VAL A 215 14.60 -5.02 13.22
CA VAL A 215 13.48 -4.90 12.28
C VAL A 215 13.07 -3.45 12.16
N PHE A 216 13.13 -2.90 10.94
CA PHE A 216 12.78 -1.50 10.69
C PHE A 216 11.28 -1.25 10.81
N TRP A 217 10.44 -2.11 10.19
CA TRP A 217 9.00 -2.14 10.46
C TRP A 217 8.40 -3.53 10.32
N VAL A 218 7.25 -3.70 10.97
CA VAL A 218 6.34 -4.84 10.82
C VAL A 218 5.06 -4.34 10.17
N GLU A 219 4.73 -4.87 8.99
CA GLU A 219 3.54 -4.53 8.24
C GLU A 219 2.38 -5.44 8.60
N GLU A 220 1.21 -4.84 8.84
CA GLU A 220 -0.07 -5.49 9.13
C GLU A 220 -0.01 -6.63 10.17
N PRO A 221 0.52 -6.37 11.37
CA PRO A 221 0.69 -7.43 12.38
C PRO A 221 -0.64 -7.94 12.96
N ALA A 222 -1.75 -7.25 12.72
CA ALA A 222 -3.10 -7.64 13.13
C ALA A 222 -4.13 -7.03 12.17
N ARG A 223 -5.40 -7.47 12.30
CA ARG A 223 -6.50 -7.01 11.43
C ARG A 223 -6.67 -5.49 11.49
N ARG A 224 -6.83 -4.84 10.32
CA ARG A 224 -6.95 -3.37 10.17
C ARG A 224 -8.10 -2.75 10.97
N TRP A 225 -9.18 -3.49 11.21
CA TRP A 225 -10.30 -3.00 12.03
C TRP A 225 -10.05 -3.10 13.53
N ASP A 226 -9.03 -3.84 13.98
CA ASP A 226 -8.58 -3.87 15.37
C ASP A 226 -7.49 -2.82 15.63
N TYR A 227 -7.83 -1.54 15.40
CA TYR A 227 -6.90 -0.42 15.63
C TYR A 227 -6.41 -0.33 17.10
N ARG A 228 -7.20 -0.83 18.07
CA ARG A 228 -6.76 -0.92 19.47
C ARG A 228 -5.72 -2.01 19.67
N GLY A 229 -5.90 -3.14 19.01
CA GLY A 229 -4.92 -4.22 18.97
C GLY A 229 -3.62 -3.80 18.27
N LEU A 230 -3.71 -3.18 17.10
CA LEU A 230 -2.56 -2.62 16.39
C LEU A 230 -1.79 -1.61 17.25
N ARG A 231 -2.49 -0.71 17.94
CA ARG A 231 -1.87 0.21 18.88
C ARG A 231 -1.15 -0.52 20.02
N LYS A 232 -1.77 -1.57 20.59
CA LYS A 232 -1.14 -2.38 21.65
C LYS A 232 0.12 -3.08 21.13
N VAL A 233 0.11 -3.58 19.90
CA VAL A 233 1.30 -4.14 19.25
C VAL A 233 2.37 -3.07 19.15
N SER A 234 2.07 -1.92 18.55
CA SER A 234 3.01 -0.80 18.38
C SER A 234 3.65 -0.34 19.69
N GLN A 235 2.91 -0.35 20.80
CA GLN A 235 3.43 0.02 22.13
C GLN A 235 4.25 -1.09 22.81
N SER A 236 4.24 -2.30 22.25
CA SER A 236 4.84 -3.48 22.88
C SER A 236 6.08 -4.01 22.17
N VAL A 237 6.40 -3.48 20.98
CA VAL A 237 7.53 -3.89 20.14
C VAL A 237 8.41 -2.69 19.81
N THR A 238 9.65 -2.93 19.38
CA THR A 238 10.61 -1.89 19.02
C THR A 238 10.42 -1.42 17.57
N ALA A 239 10.12 -2.38 16.68
CA ALA A 239 9.87 -2.10 15.27
C ALA A 239 8.67 -1.16 15.07
N ALA A 240 8.76 -0.27 14.08
CA ALA A 240 7.61 0.51 13.66
C ALA A 240 6.50 -0.41 13.14
N VAL A 241 5.24 -0.12 13.49
CA VAL A 241 4.09 -0.85 12.92
C VAL A 241 3.58 -0.10 11.71
N ALA A 242 3.55 -0.77 10.55
CA ALA A 242 3.00 -0.24 9.30
C ALA A 242 1.67 -0.93 8.98
N THR A 243 0.74 -0.18 8.41
CA THR A 243 -0.55 -0.69 7.90
C THR A 243 -1.09 0.27 6.85
N GLY A 244 -2.13 -0.13 6.12
CA GLY A 244 -2.87 0.78 5.25
C GLY A 244 -3.13 0.27 3.84
N GLU A 245 -2.49 -0.79 3.36
CA GLU A 245 -2.72 -1.28 1.98
C GLU A 245 -4.17 -1.76 1.76
N ASN A 246 -4.83 -2.20 2.82
CA ASN A 246 -6.21 -2.67 2.80
C ASN A 246 -7.23 -1.63 3.28
N LEU A 247 -6.83 -0.37 3.54
CA LEU A 247 -7.77 0.70 3.85
C LEU A 247 -8.43 1.21 2.56
N ALA A 248 -9.75 1.33 2.59
CA ALA A 248 -10.52 1.62 1.39
C ALA A 248 -10.83 3.12 1.21
N ASP A 249 -10.99 3.87 2.29
CA ASP A 249 -11.49 5.25 2.22
C ASP A 249 -10.70 6.17 3.16
N ILE A 250 -10.67 7.45 2.82
CA ILE A 250 -10.04 8.50 3.63
C ILE A 250 -10.55 8.53 5.07
N LYS A 251 -11.81 8.12 5.31
CA LYS A 251 -12.41 8.01 6.64
C LYS A 251 -11.72 6.99 7.55
N ASP A 252 -11.01 6.00 6.97
CA ASP A 252 -10.35 4.95 7.74
C ASP A 252 -9.03 5.45 8.37
N PHE A 253 -8.38 6.46 7.77
CA PHE A 253 -7.07 6.95 8.22
C PHE A 253 -7.08 7.72 9.55
N PRO A 254 -8.08 8.58 9.88
CA PRO A 254 -8.10 9.28 11.16
C PRO A 254 -8.09 8.37 12.38
N THR A 255 -8.66 7.15 12.24
CA THR A 255 -8.72 6.16 13.33
C THR A 255 -7.32 5.69 13.75
N PHE A 256 -6.37 5.65 12.81
CA PHE A 256 -4.98 5.25 13.05
C PHE A 256 -4.10 6.41 13.50
N SER A 257 -4.42 7.63 13.09
CA SER A 257 -3.63 8.83 13.37
C SER A 257 -4.02 9.54 14.67
N GLU A 258 -5.22 9.32 15.21
CA GLU A 258 -5.65 9.97 16.45
C GLU A 258 -4.89 9.42 17.66
N PRO A 259 -4.18 10.28 18.44
CA PRO A 259 -3.70 9.90 19.75
C PRO A 259 -4.93 9.57 20.62
N SER A 260 -4.90 8.46 21.35
CA SER A 260 -5.99 8.15 22.28
C SER A 260 -6.22 9.35 23.18
N ARG A 261 -7.37 9.97 23.11
CA ARG A 261 -7.81 10.91 24.11
C ARG A 261 -7.82 10.15 25.45
N ARG A 262 -6.84 10.44 26.30
CA ARG A 262 -7.02 10.19 27.72
C ARG A 262 -8.26 10.99 28.12
N ARG A 263 -9.30 10.33 28.61
CA ARG A 263 -10.38 11.04 29.32
C ARG A 263 -9.73 11.84 30.45
N GLY A 264 -9.76 13.16 30.33
CA GLY A 264 -9.34 14.06 31.40
C GLY A 264 -8.03 14.81 31.10
N SER A 265 -8.15 15.91 30.38
CA SER A 265 -7.65 17.26 30.71
C SER A 265 -7.61 18.15 29.46
N ASN A 266 -8.44 19.18 29.48
CA ASN A 266 -8.33 20.32 28.60
C ASN A 266 -6.97 20.98 28.78
N ARG A 267 -6.19 21.09 27.71
CA ARG A 267 -5.28 22.24 27.46
C ARG A 267 -5.13 22.43 25.97
N TYR A 268 -5.78 23.46 25.46
CA TYR A 268 -5.44 24.07 24.18
C TYR A 268 -4.11 24.76 24.33
N GLY A 269 -3.10 24.32 23.59
CA GLY A 269 -1.85 24.99 23.40
C GLY A 269 -1.54 25.01 21.91
N ASN A 270 -1.65 26.21 21.30
CA ASN A 270 -1.16 26.48 19.95
C ASN A 270 0.33 26.21 19.90
N GLN A 271 0.74 25.16 19.19
CA GLN A 271 2.08 25.08 18.62
C GLN A 271 1.97 24.47 17.23
N ARG A 272 2.36 25.25 16.24
CA ARG A 272 2.64 24.78 14.88
C ARG A 272 3.89 23.91 14.98
N ASP A 273 3.71 22.61 15.03
CA ASP A 273 4.79 21.64 14.96
C ASP A 273 4.68 20.83 13.69
N ASN A 274 5.84 20.61 13.08
CA ASN A 274 6.06 19.74 11.92
C ASN A 274 5.61 18.31 12.22
N ARG A 275 4.31 18.02 12.10
CA ARG A 275 3.68 16.76 12.53
C ARG A 275 3.85 15.59 11.57
N ASN A 276 4.66 15.72 10.53
CA ASN A 276 5.07 14.57 9.72
C ASN A 276 6.01 13.60 10.47
N ASP A 277 6.60 14.07 11.59
CA ASP A 277 7.50 13.24 12.41
C ASP A 277 6.80 12.53 13.58
N GLU A 278 5.60 12.97 13.99
CA GLU A 278 4.89 12.36 15.11
C GLU A 278 4.26 11.00 14.77
N GLY A 279 3.91 10.74 13.51
CA GLY A 279 3.52 9.40 13.05
C GLY A 279 4.63 8.36 13.28
N CYS A 280 5.87 8.78 13.15
CA CYS A 280 7.04 7.94 13.45
C CYS A 280 7.24 7.72 14.97
N ARG A 281 6.91 8.68 15.81
CA ARG A 281 7.05 8.54 17.29
C ARG A 281 6.08 7.53 17.90
N TYR A 282 4.97 7.24 17.22
CA TYR A 282 3.99 6.23 17.67
C TYR A 282 4.14 4.89 16.95
N GLY A 283 5.13 4.75 16.05
CA GLY A 283 5.42 3.50 15.37
C GLY A 283 4.36 3.03 14.36
N ILE A 284 3.37 3.84 14.04
CA ILE A 284 2.37 3.52 13.00
C ILE A 284 2.69 4.35 11.77
N ARG A 285 3.19 3.71 10.72
CA ARG A 285 3.33 4.33 9.39
C ARG A 285 2.11 4.00 8.56
N ILE A 286 1.32 5.01 8.28
CA ILE A 286 0.17 4.91 7.37
C ILE A 286 0.69 5.20 5.97
N ARG A 287 0.52 4.24 5.05
CA ARG A 287 0.69 4.53 3.63
C ARG A 287 -0.51 5.35 3.18
N ASN A 288 -0.30 6.62 2.93
CA ASN A 288 -1.28 7.44 2.24
C ASN A 288 -1.02 7.30 0.73
N PRO A 289 -1.91 6.72 -0.06
CA PRO A 289 -1.74 6.62 -1.51
C PRO A 289 -1.81 7.98 -2.22
N TYR A 290 -2.11 9.07 -1.50
CA TYR A 290 -2.34 10.41 -2.06
C TYR A 290 -1.33 11.48 -1.58
N ILE A 291 -0.21 11.08 -0.93
CA ILE A 291 0.90 12.00 -0.59
C ILE A 291 2.18 11.53 -1.26
#